data_74f242112e9165ef6fc1fd3054961903
#
_entry.id   74f242112e9165ef6fc1fd3054961903
#
_cell.length_a   1.000
_cell.length_b   1.000
_cell.length_c   1.000
_cell.angle_alpha   90.00
_cell.angle_beta   90.00
_cell.angle_gamma   90.00
#
_symmetry.space_group_name_H-M   'P 1'
#
loop_
_entity.id
_entity.type
_entity.pdbx_description
1 polymer ?
#
loop_
_entity_poly.entity_id
_entity_poly.type
_entity_poly.pdbx_seq_one_letter_code
_entity_poly.pdbx_strand_id
1 'polypeptide(L)'
;MYCTDGGSNLGRPLHVLPHLMEVAQKNPNSFFILQHEYFNERPKETLQMIYQWLGEPNFEHDFDNIPKPDYYEHDTAYRALVNHKTGTKLKKLEPRWSKLMTEEQSKAVIDNNRWYYETFYPEAL
;
A
#
# COMPACT_ATOMS: atom_id res chain seq x y z
N MET A 1 5.97 -13.20 17.91
CA MET A 1 5.21 -12.17 17.18
C MET A 1 6.21 -11.25 16.49
N TYR A 2 6.69 -11.69 15.32
CA TYR A 2 7.87 -11.06 14.67
C TYR A 2 7.52 -10.10 13.53
N CYS A 3 6.24 -10.02 13.11
CA CYS A 3 5.88 -9.25 11.93
C CYS A 3 5.90 -7.73 12.13
N THR A 4 5.74 -7.27 13.37
CA THR A 4 5.69 -5.82 13.71
C THR A 4 6.90 -5.35 14.51
N ASP A 5 7.90 -6.20 14.69
CA ASP A 5 9.19 -5.84 15.27
C ASP A 5 9.94 -4.88 14.34
N GLY A 6 10.53 -3.82 14.85
CA GLY A 6 11.29 -2.81 14.09
C GLY A 6 12.43 -3.36 13.24
N GLY A 7 12.85 -4.60 13.46
CA GLY A 7 13.79 -5.34 12.61
C GLY A 7 13.16 -6.05 11.41
N SER A 8 11.85 -6.24 11.40
CA SER A 8 11.13 -6.97 10.35
C SER A 8 10.82 -6.10 9.13
N ASN A 9 10.57 -6.74 7.98
CA ASN A 9 10.20 -6.03 6.76
C ASN A 9 8.84 -5.30 6.85
N LEU A 10 7.96 -5.73 7.76
CA LEU A 10 6.67 -5.07 8.00
C LEU A 10 6.76 -4.06 9.16
N GLY A 11 7.57 -4.34 10.18
CA GLY A 11 7.71 -3.46 11.33
C GLY A 11 8.49 -2.18 11.03
N ARG A 12 9.50 -2.25 10.15
CA ARG A 12 10.28 -1.06 9.76
C ARG A 12 9.43 0.09 9.21
N PRO A 13 8.53 -0.13 8.23
CA PRO A 13 7.64 0.93 7.76
C PRO A 13 6.78 1.52 8.88
N LEU A 14 6.25 0.70 9.78
CA LEU A 14 5.44 1.17 10.90
C LEU A 14 6.22 2.05 11.88
N HIS A 15 7.51 1.79 12.09
CA HIS A 15 8.37 2.63 12.93
C HIS A 15 8.77 3.94 12.26
N VAL A 16 8.92 3.95 10.94
CA VAL A 16 9.33 5.15 10.18
C VAL A 16 8.15 6.06 9.88
N LEU A 17 6.96 5.51 9.70
CA LEU A 17 5.78 6.25 9.27
C LEU A 17 5.40 7.44 10.18
N PRO A 18 5.43 7.37 11.52
CA PRO A 18 5.18 8.54 12.38
C PRO A 18 6.13 9.70 12.09
N HIS A 19 7.40 9.39 11.88
CA HIS A 19 8.39 10.41 11.53
C HIS A 19 8.14 11.02 10.15
N LEU A 20 7.77 10.20 9.16
CA LEU A 20 7.36 10.71 7.85
C LEU A 20 6.13 11.60 7.93
N MET A 21 5.17 11.28 8.81
CA MET A 21 3.98 12.11 9.02
C MET A 21 4.34 13.47 9.64
N GLU A 22 5.26 13.51 10.60
CA GLU A 22 5.77 14.78 11.15
C GLU A 22 6.44 15.64 10.08
N VAL A 23 7.26 15.02 9.21
CA VAL A 23 7.91 15.72 8.09
C VAL A 23 6.86 16.20 7.08
N ALA A 24 5.85 15.39 6.79
CA ALA A 24 4.75 15.74 5.88
C ALA A 24 3.93 16.93 6.41
N GLN A 25 3.67 17.01 7.72
CA GLN A 25 2.99 18.15 8.33
C GLN A 25 3.77 19.46 8.16
N LYS A 26 5.10 19.39 8.23
CA LYS A 26 5.98 20.55 8.01
C LYS A 26 6.12 20.92 6.53
N ASN A 27 5.90 19.97 5.64
CA ASN A 27 6.05 20.09 4.19
C ASN A 27 4.84 19.47 3.46
N PRO A 28 3.64 20.05 3.58
CA PRO A 28 2.39 19.41 3.13
C PRO A 28 2.33 19.14 1.61
N ASN A 29 3.11 19.89 0.82
CA ASN A 29 3.14 19.71 -0.64
C ASN A 29 4.21 18.72 -1.12
N SER A 30 5.00 18.15 -0.21
CA SER A 30 6.11 17.25 -0.56
C SER A 30 5.75 15.77 -0.43
N PHE A 31 4.59 15.44 0.13
CA PHE A 31 4.18 14.08 0.39
C PHE A 31 2.71 13.86 0.01
N PHE A 32 2.46 12.76 -0.67
CA PHE A 32 1.13 12.27 -0.94
C PHE A 32 1.02 10.87 -0.33
N ILE A 33 0.21 10.72 0.72
CA ILE A 33 -0.02 9.43 1.40
C ILE A 33 -1.25 8.78 0.78
N LEU A 34 -1.06 7.60 0.23
CA LEU A 34 -2.09 6.85 -0.47
C LEU A 34 -2.34 5.51 0.22
N GLN A 35 -3.60 5.24 0.55
CA GLN A 35 -4.03 3.92 0.95
C GLN A 35 -4.18 3.02 -0.29
N HIS A 36 -3.54 1.86 -0.25
CA HIS A 36 -3.55 0.91 -1.35
C HIS A 36 -4.97 0.39 -1.65
N GLU A 37 -5.77 0.18 -0.63
CA GLU A 37 -7.17 -0.24 -0.73
C GLU A 37 -8.00 0.80 -1.48
N TYR A 38 -7.84 2.08 -1.15
CA TYR A 38 -8.53 3.16 -1.83
C TYR A 38 -8.17 3.22 -3.32
N PHE A 39 -6.89 3.06 -3.65
CA PHE A 39 -6.45 2.98 -5.05
C PHE A 39 -7.11 1.80 -5.78
N ASN A 40 -7.19 0.64 -5.15
CA ASN A 40 -7.80 -0.55 -5.76
C ASN A 40 -9.32 -0.42 -5.96
N GLU A 41 -9.99 0.29 -5.08
CA GLU A 41 -11.44 0.51 -5.19
C GLU A 41 -11.79 1.61 -6.18
N ARG A 42 -10.98 2.66 -6.23
CA ARG A 42 -11.20 3.89 -7.00
C ARG A 42 -9.95 4.32 -7.76
N PRO A 43 -9.46 3.50 -8.69
CA PRO A 43 -8.18 3.75 -9.36
C PRO A 43 -8.19 5.02 -10.20
N LYS A 44 -9.31 5.32 -10.87
CA LYS A 44 -9.45 6.51 -11.71
C LYS A 44 -9.36 7.78 -10.87
N GLU A 45 -10.18 7.88 -9.84
CA GLU A 45 -10.23 9.03 -8.93
C GLU A 45 -8.88 9.23 -8.24
N THR A 46 -8.25 8.14 -7.82
CA THR A 46 -6.95 8.20 -7.15
C THR A 46 -5.85 8.75 -8.07
N LEU A 47 -5.79 8.29 -9.32
CA LEU A 47 -4.82 8.83 -10.27
C LEU A 47 -5.08 10.29 -10.61
N GLN A 48 -6.35 10.70 -10.71
CA GLN A 48 -6.69 12.10 -10.89
C GLN A 48 -6.19 12.97 -9.72
N MET A 49 -6.36 12.51 -8.48
CA MET A 49 -5.82 13.20 -7.30
C MET A 49 -4.29 13.30 -7.33
N ILE A 50 -3.61 12.23 -7.77
CA ILE A 50 -2.15 12.23 -7.90
C ILE A 50 -1.70 13.23 -8.97
N TYR A 51 -2.32 13.24 -10.17
CA TYR A 51 -2.01 14.22 -11.22
C TYR A 51 -2.26 15.65 -10.75
N GLN A 52 -3.38 15.90 -10.07
CA GLN A 52 -3.67 17.20 -9.50
C GLN A 52 -2.60 17.63 -8.47
N TRP A 53 -2.19 16.73 -7.61
CA TRP A 53 -1.14 17.00 -6.61
C TRP A 53 0.21 17.28 -7.27
N LEU A 54 0.56 16.58 -8.35
CA LEU A 54 1.77 16.79 -9.13
C LEU A 54 1.71 18.08 -9.99
N GLY A 55 0.53 18.66 -10.18
CA GLY A 55 0.33 19.77 -11.12
C GLY A 55 0.39 19.35 -12.59
N GLU A 56 0.20 18.07 -12.87
CA GLU A 56 0.26 17.49 -14.22
C GLU A 56 -1.13 17.36 -14.85
N PRO A 57 -1.22 17.42 -16.18
CA PRO A 57 -2.47 17.14 -16.91
C PRO A 57 -2.96 15.73 -16.63
N ASN A 58 -4.29 15.60 -16.53
CA ASN A 58 -4.92 14.31 -16.33
C ASN A 58 -4.70 13.38 -17.52
N PHE A 59 -4.32 12.12 -17.26
CA PHE A 59 -4.18 11.09 -18.26
C PHE A 59 -5.26 10.01 -18.05
N GLU A 60 -5.94 9.61 -19.11
CA GLU A 60 -6.93 8.52 -19.06
C GLU A 60 -6.22 7.16 -19.15
N HIS A 61 -6.34 6.39 -18.08
CA HIS A 61 -5.77 5.04 -17.99
C HIS A 61 -6.83 3.98 -18.31
N ASP A 62 -6.42 2.97 -19.09
CA ASP A 62 -7.24 1.77 -19.30
C ASP A 62 -6.79 0.68 -18.30
N PHE A 63 -7.57 0.51 -17.23
CA PHE A 63 -7.28 -0.46 -16.17
C PHE A 63 -7.62 -1.90 -16.56
N ASP A 64 -8.31 -2.09 -17.70
CA ASP A 64 -8.65 -3.41 -18.22
C ASP A 64 -7.65 -3.91 -19.26
N ASN A 65 -6.84 -3.02 -19.84
CA ASN A 65 -5.83 -3.34 -20.85
C ASN A 65 -4.48 -2.70 -20.51
N ILE A 66 -3.90 -3.11 -19.40
CA ILE A 66 -2.56 -2.67 -19.01
C ILE A 66 -1.55 -3.37 -19.94
N PRO A 67 -0.79 -2.63 -20.76
CA PRO A 67 0.18 -3.24 -21.65
C PRO A 67 1.25 -3.97 -20.87
N LYS A 68 1.57 -5.19 -21.28
CA LYS A 68 2.72 -5.89 -20.72
C LYS A 68 3.98 -5.31 -21.36
N PRO A 69 5.01 -5.03 -20.57
CA PRO A 69 6.31 -4.69 -21.13
C PRO A 69 6.84 -5.88 -21.94
N ASP A 70 7.52 -5.61 -23.08
CA ASP A 70 8.09 -6.63 -23.95
C ASP A 70 9.25 -7.40 -23.31
N TYR A 71 9.78 -6.91 -22.20
CA TYR A 71 10.84 -7.58 -21.43
C TYR A 71 10.23 -8.22 -20.18
N TYR A 72 10.63 -9.46 -19.95
CA TYR A 72 10.39 -10.11 -18.68
C TYR A 72 11.27 -9.44 -17.62
N GLU A 73 10.66 -8.74 -16.68
CA GLU A 73 11.34 -8.42 -15.44
C GLU A 73 11.60 -9.74 -14.70
N HIS A 74 12.77 -10.30 -14.98
CA HIS A 74 13.28 -11.31 -14.09
C HIS A 74 13.71 -10.62 -12.81
N ASP A 75 13.07 -10.94 -11.72
CA ASP A 75 13.50 -10.62 -10.35
C ASP A 75 14.79 -11.39 -10.00
N THR A 76 15.73 -11.37 -10.94
CA THR A 76 17.03 -12.08 -10.84
C THR A 76 17.89 -11.51 -9.72
N ALA A 77 17.69 -10.22 -9.36
CA ALA A 77 18.41 -9.58 -8.26
C ALA A 77 18.12 -10.23 -6.91
N TYR A 78 16.93 -10.78 -6.74
CA TYR A 78 16.54 -11.40 -5.48
C TYR A 78 16.58 -12.93 -5.52
N ARG A 79 16.92 -13.56 -6.66
CA ARG A 79 16.84 -15.03 -6.89
C ARG A 79 15.58 -15.62 -6.26
N ALA A 80 14.48 -14.89 -6.39
CA ALA A 80 13.52 -14.96 -5.35
C ALA A 80 12.54 -16.05 -5.65
N LEU A 81 12.23 -16.60 -4.64
CA LEU A 81 11.15 -17.46 -4.23
C LEU A 81 9.80 -17.17 -4.90
N VAL A 82 9.61 -16.04 -5.56
CA VAL A 82 8.32 -15.66 -6.19
C VAL A 82 8.57 -14.84 -7.46
N ASN A 83 8.13 -15.37 -8.60
CA ASN A 83 8.04 -14.58 -9.83
C ASN A 83 6.85 -13.61 -9.73
N HIS A 84 7.12 -12.31 -9.66
CA HIS A 84 6.08 -11.29 -9.76
C HIS A 84 5.55 -11.26 -11.20
N LYS A 85 4.39 -11.84 -11.40
CA LYS A 85 3.70 -11.78 -12.70
C LYS A 85 2.83 -10.54 -12.74
N THR A 86 3.19 -9.58 -13.60
CA THR A 86 2.32 -8.44 -13.89
C THR A 86 1.06 -8.92 -14.60
N GLY A 87 -0.10 -8.49 -14.09
CA GLY A 87 -1.38 -8.72 -14.75
C GLY A 87 -1.61 -7.70 -15.86
N THR A 88 -2.51 -8.00 -16.79
CA THR A 88 -3.00 -7.05 -17.82
C THR A 88 -4.22 -6.27 -17.38
N LYS A 89 -4.69 -6.51 -16.18
CA LYS A 89 -5.87 -5.85 -15.59
C LYS A 89 -5.61 -5.54 -14.13
N LEU A 90 -6.11 -4.40 -13.69
CA LEU A 90 -6.19 -4.12 -12.27
C LEU A 90 -7.24 -5.05 -11.63
N LYS A 91 -6.83 -5.80 -10.62
CA LYS A 91 -7.72 -6.71 -9.90
C LYS A 91 -8.09 -6.11 -8.57
N LYS A 92 -9.37 -6.16 -8.23
CA LYS A 92 -9.83 -5.82 -6.88
C LYS A 92 -9.14 -6.73 -5.86
N LEU A 93 -8.58 -6.13 -4.84
CA LEU A 93 -7.97 -6.88 -3.73
C LEU A 93 -9.07 -7.44 -2.84
N GLU A 94 -8.96 -8.71 -2.53
CA GLU A 94 -9.73 -9.32 -1.44
C GLU A 94 -8.84 -9.37 -0.18
N PRO A 95 -9.32 -8.90 0.96
CA PRO A 95 -8.59 -9.05 2.22
C PRO A 95 -8.36 -10.53 2.52
N ARG A 96 -7.11 -10.94 2.59
CA ARG A 96 -6.73 -12.34 2.84
C ARG A 96 -6.34 -12.60 4.30
N TRP A 97 -6.10 -11.56 5.07
CA TRP A 97 -5.62 -11.68 6.44
C TRP A 97 -6.59 -12.47 7.33
N SER A 98 -7.90 -12.28 7.14
CA SER A 98 -8.93 -13.03 7.90
C SER A 98 -8.92 -14.56 7.64
N LYS A 99 -8.32 -14.98 6.52
CA LYS A 99 -8.13 -16.41 6.20
C LYS A 99 -6.81 -16.98 6.76
N LEU A 100 -5.90 -16.13 7.19
CA LEU A 100 -4.54 -16.48 7.60
C LEU A 100 -4.29 -16.27 9.08
N MET A 101 -5.12 -15.48 9.76
CA MET A 101 -4.96 -15.11 11.16
C MET A 101 -6.21 -15.48 11.96
N THR A 102 -6.01 -15.90 13.19
CA THR A 102 -7.11 -16.02 14.15
C THR A 102 -7.59 -14.65 14.62
N GLU A 103 -8.80 -14.57 15.19
CA GLU A 103 -9.32 -13.32 15.78
C GLU A 103 -8.39 -12.76 16.85
N GLU A 104 -7.83 -13.63 17.70
CA GLU A 104 -6.88 -13.25 18.74
C GLU A 104 -5.60 -12.64 18.15
N GLN A 105 -5.07 -13.25 17.07
CA GLN A 105 -3.91 -12.72 16.37
C GLN A 105 -4.21 -11.38 15.72
N SER A 106 -5.36 -11.24 15.08
CA SER A 106 -5.80 -9.98 14.46
C SER A 106 -5.95 -8.88 15.51
N LYS A 107 -6.62 -9.18 16.62
CA LYS A 107 -6.77 -8.26 17.74
C LYS A 107 -5.41 -7.83 18.29
N ALA A 108 -4.48 -8.75 18.47
CA ALA A 108 -3.14 -8.43 18.98
C ALA A 108 -2.36 -7.53 18.01
N VAL A 109 -2.53 -7.69 16.70
CA VAL A 109 -1.90 -6.79 15.69
C VAL A 109 -2.51 -5.39 15.79
N ILE A 110 -3.83 -5.28 15.87
CA ILE A 110 -4.53 -3.99 16.01
C ILE A 110 -4.11 -3.29 17.30
N ASP A 111 -4.17 -3.97 18.44
CA ASP A 111 -3.85 -3.38 19.75
C ASP A 111 -2.40 -2.90 19.84
N ASN A 112 -1.46 -3.64 19.23
CA ASN A 112 -0.04 -3.25 19.22
C ASN A 112 0.28 -2.09 18.25
N ASN A 113 -0.61 -1.81 17.30
CA ASN A 113 -0.44 -0.76 16.30
C ASN A 113 -1.65 0.17 16.26
N ARG A 114 -2.31 0.37 17.39
CA ARG A 114 -3.56 1.12 17.53
C ARG A 114 -3.50 2.49 16.85
N TRP A 115 -2.42 3.25 17.07
CA TRP A 115 -2.21 4.56 16.45
C TRP A 115 -2.33 4.52 14.91
N TYR A 116 -1.83 3.46 14.28
CA TYR A 116 -1.88 3.28 12.84
C TYR A 116 -3.32 3.05 12.36
N TYR A 117 -4.06 2.19 13.06
CA TYR A 117 -5.46 1.95 12.76
C TYR A 117 -6.33 3.17 13.02
N GLU A 118 -6.16 3.87 14.14
CA GLU A 118 -6.87 5.12 14.44
C GLU A 118 -6.63 6.20 13.38
N THR A 119 -5.46 6.22 12.79
CA THR A 119 -5.09 7.22 11.77
C THR A 119 -5.59 6.87 10.38
N PHE A 120 -5.45 5.60 9.96
CA PHE A 120 -5.65 5.21 8.57
C PHE A 120 -6.83 4.26 8.34
N TYR A 121 -7.27 3.53 9.36
CA TYR A 121 -8.30 2.50 9.26
C TYR A 121 -9.23 2.50 10.50
N PRO A 122 -9.84 3.63 10.84
CA PRO A 122 -10.68 3.71 12.05
C PRO A 122 -11.86 2.74 12.04
N GLU A 123 -12.29 2.31 10.85
CA GLU A 123 -13.35 1.32 10.68
C GLU A 123 -12.94 -0.11 11.08
N ALA A 124 -11.66 -0.37 11.31
CA ALA A 124 -11.14 -1.66 11.75
C ALA A 124 -11.07 -1.81 13.28
N LEU A 125 -11.41 -0.76 14.03
CA LEU A 125 -11.42 -0.74 15.48
C LEU A 125 -12.81 -1.08 16.02
#